data_042bfde2ada588ef8e4c5fe9a0b449f3
#
_entry.id   042bfde2ada588ef8e4c5fe9a0b449f3
#
_cell.length_a   1.000
_cell.length_b   1.000
_cell.length_c   1.000
_cell.angle_alpha   90.00
_cell.angle_beta   90.00
_cell.angle_gamma   90.00
#
_symmetry.space_group_name_H-M   'P 1'
#
loop_
_entity.id
_entity.type
_entity.pdbx_description
1 polymer ?
#
loop_
_entity_poly.entity_id
_entity_poly.type
_entity_poly.pdbx_seq_one_letter_code
_entity_poly.pdbx_strand_id
1 'polypeptide(L)'
;MGGINGYEIGNLSSFDIKANDNTLFADIKNKHNTMNSSSAESLFQKLSKYADNYKESKCYWVQILAKNSFNEKWFGEINGKEYSHSRVYKISGDQFYKLLSGNENALFELYKILPEAILDYLKNQESENFQNNSALEEIKLSSKKSNRNILNEITFENYSYYLGFDKLE
;
A
#
# COMPACT_ATOMS: atom_id res chain seq x y z
N MET A 1 3.74 -5.16 7.10
CA MET A 1 2.74 -6.25 6.96
C MET A 1 3.31 -7.62 7.37
N GLY A 2 4.55 -7.95 7.07
CA GLY A 2 5.17 -9.22 7.50
C GLY A 2 5.32 -9.46 9.00
N GLY A 3 4.97 -8.48 9.84
CA GLY A 3 4.91 -8.63 11.30
C GLY A 3 3.53 -9.03 11.84
N ILE A 4 2.52 -9.17 10.97
CA ILE A 4 1.18 -9.59 11.38
C ILE A 4 1.15 -11.12 11.44
N ASN A 5 0.79 -11.66 12.61
CA ASN A 5 0.70 -13.11 12.80
C ASN A 5 -0.24 -13.76 11.78
N GLY A 6 0.18 -14.89 11.22
CA GLY A 6 -0.58 -15.64 10.23
C GLY A 6 -0.31 -15.23 8.76
N TYR A 7 0.57 -14.24 8.54
CA TYR A 7 0.93 -13.78 7.20
C TYR A 7 2.45 -13.77 7.00
N GLU A 8 2.87 -14.09 5.79
CA GLU A 8 4.27 -14.03 5.37
C GLU A 8 4.43 -13.08 4.18
N ILE A 9 5.61 -12.46 4.09
CA ILE A 9 6.02 -11.71 2.90
C ILE A 9 6.40 -12.74 1.84
N GLY A 10 5.85 -12.58 0.65
CA GLY A 10 6.14 -13.46 -0.48
C GLY A 10 7.60 -13.37 -0.92
N ASN A 11 8.13 -14.47 -1.41
CA ASN A 11 9.43 -14.50 -2.08
C ASN A 11 9.31 -13.88 -3.48
N LEU A 12 10.43 -13.43 -4.04
CA LEU A 12 10.61 -12.71 -5.32
C LEU A 12 9.84 -13.26 -6.54
N SER A 13 9.23 -14.43 -6.45
CA SER A 13 8.59 -15.13 -7.56
C SER A 13 7.06 -15.20 -7.54
N SER A 14 6.37 -14.82 -6.43
CA SER A 14 4.93 -15.11 -6.38
C SER A 14 4.02 -13.98 -5.92
N PHE A 15 4.08 -13.56 -4.66
CA PHE A 15 3.18 -12.56 -4.05
C PHE A 15 3.91 -11.66 -3.09
N ASP A 16 3.33 -10.49 -2.83
CA ASP A 16 3.86 -9.60 -1.82
C ASP A 16 3.44 -10.03 -0.41
N ILE A 17 2.20 -10.52 -0.26
CA ILE A 17 1.68 -11.06 1.01
C ILE A 17 0.92 -12.35 0.75
N LYS A 18 1.07 -13.31 1.66
CA LYS A 18 0.35 -14.58 1.65
C LYS A 18 -0.04 -14.98 3.08
N ALA A 19 -1.25 -15.52 3.26
CA ALA A 19 -1.61 -16.19 4.51
C ALA A 19 -0.93 -17.55 4.62
N ASN A 20 -0.51 -17.93 5.83
CA ASN A 20 0.19 -19.21 6.08
C ASN A 20 -0.65 -20.44 5.72
N ASP A 21 -1.98 -20.31 5.81
CA ASP A 21 -2.95 -21.34 5.46
C ASP A 21 -3.39 -21.31 3.99
N ASN A 22 -2.79 -20.45 3.17
CA ASN A 22 -3.13 -20.23 1.76
C ASN A 22 -4.56 -19.72 1.50
N THR A 23 -5.21 -19.12 2.48
CA THR A 23 -6.57 -18.53 2.31
C THR A 23 -6.54 -17.12 1.73
N LEU A 24 -5.38 -16.47 1.72
CA LEU A 24 -5.19 -15.12 1.16
C LEU A 24 -3.88 -15.01 0.39
N PHE A 25 -3.96 -14.38 -0.79
CA PHE A 25 -2.82 -13.95 -1.59
C PHE A 25 -3.02 -12.50 -2.02
N ALA A 26 -1.97 -11.68 -1.92
CA ALA A 26 -2.05 -10.29 -2.32
C ALA A 26 -0.83 -9.85 -3.12
N ASP A 27 -1.09 -9.07 -4.17
CA ASP A 27 -0.10 -8.31 -4.93
C ASP A 27 -0.34 -6.82 -4.65
N ILE A 28 0.69 -6.13 -4.18
CA ILE A 28 0.59 -4.77 -3.65
C ILE A 28 1.12 -3.78 -4.68
N LYS A 29 0.33 -2.76 -4.96
CA LYS A 29 0.76 -1.59 -5.73
C LYS A 29 0.67 -0.35 -4.85
N ASN A 30 1.72 0.46 -4.90
CA ASN A 30 1.79 1.63 -4.02
C ASN A 30 0.69 2.64 -4.36
N LYS A 31 0.44 2.91 -5.65
CA LYS A 31 -0.55 3.90 -6.12
C LYS A 31 -1.58 3.28 -7.05
N HIS A 32 -2.74 3.95 -7.15
CA HIS A 32 -3.87 3.52 -7.98
C HIS A 32 -3.59 3.49 -9.50
N ASN A 33 -2.62 4.26 -9.99
CA ASN A 33 -2.31 4.43 -11.42
C ASN A 33 -0.97 3.84 -11.84
N THR A 34 -0.46 2.84 -11.13
CA THR A 34 0.88 2.26 -11.39
C THR A 34 0.89 1.13 -12.42
N MET A 35 -0.26 0.73 -12.93
CA MET A 35 -0.37 -0.35 -13.91
C MET A 35 -0.93 0.14 -15.24
N ASN A 36 -0.29 -0.25 -16.34
CA ASN A 36 -0.88 -0.22 -17.67
C ASN A 36 -1.77 -1.45 -17.90
N SER A 37 -2.49 -1.47 -19.01
CA SER A 37 -3.44 -2.56 -19.33
C SER A 37 -2.77 -3.93 -19.38
N SER A 38 -1.57 -4.05 -19.95
CA SER A 38 -0.85 -5.33 -20.03
C SER A 38 -0.44 -5.84 -18.65
N SER A 39 0.00 -4.94 -17.77
CA SER A 39 0.34 -5.29 -16.39
C SER A 39 -0.90 -5.69 -15.58
N ALA A 40 -2.04 -5.03 -15.81
CA ALA A 40 -3.31 -5.37 -15.18
C ALA A 40 -3.81 -6.74 -15.63
N GLU A 41 -3.72 -7.04 -16.94
CA GLU A 41 -4.07 -8.35 -17.48
C GLU A 41 -3.21 -9.47 -16.87
N SER A 42 -1.89 -9.29 -16.88
CA SER A 42 -0.95 -10.27 -16.31
C SER A 42 -1.20 -10.51 -14.82
N LEU A 43 -1.48 -9.45 -14.07
CA LEU A 43 -1.80 -9.55 -12.65
C LEU A 43 -3.13 -10.28 -12.42
N PHE A 44 -4.17 -9.95 -13.20
CA PHE A 44 -5.45 -10.63 -13.09
C PHE A 44 -5.31 -12.14 -13.37
N GLN A 45 -4.60 -12.52 -14.43
CA GLN A 45 -4.34 -13.92 -14.78
C GLN A 45 -3.57 -14.64 -13.67
N LYS A 46 -2.54 -14.00 -13.11
CA LYS A 46 -1.78 -14.52 -11.97
C LYS A 46 -2.68 -14.79 -10.78
N LEU A 47 -3.47 -13.82 -10.33
CA LEU A 47 -4.37 -13.94 -9.18
C LEU A 47 -5.46 -15.00 -9.43
N SER A 48 -6.02 -15.07 -10.63
CA SER A 48 -7.02 -16.08 -11.01
C SER A 48 -6.45 -17.49 -10.93
N LYS A 49 -5.25 -17.71 -11.48
CA LYS A 49 -4.57 -19.01 -11.42
C LYS A 49 -4.35 -19.48 -9.98
N TYR A 50 -4.02 -18.57 -9.07
CA TYR A 50 -3.87 -18.95 -7.66
C TYR A 50 -5.21 -19.21 -6.99
N ALA A 51 -6.23 -18.41 -7.27
CA ALA A 51 -7.58 -18.67 -6.78
C ALA A 51 -8.10 -20.04 -7.23
N ASP A 52 -7.75 -20.48 -8.44
CA ASP A 52 -8.12 -21.80 -8.95
C ASP A 52 -7.34 -22.95 -8.27
N ASN A 53 -6.05 -22.74 -8.02
CA ASN A 53 -5.19 -23.72 -7.35
C ASN A 53 -5.54 -23.89 -5.86
N TYR A 54 -6.01 -22.84 -5.20
CA TYR A 54 -6.37 -22.83 -3.78
C TYR A 54 -7.85 -22.43 -3.63
N LYS A 55 -8.73 -23.42 -3.61
CA LYS A 55 -10.20 -23.22 -3.71
C LYS A 55 -10.81 -22.34 -2.62
N GLU A 56 -10.20 -22.30 -1.43
CA GLU A 56 -10.65 -21.46 -0.30
C GLU A 56 -10.00 -20.07 -0.30
N SER A 57 -9.07 -19.80 -1.22
CA SER A 57 -8.34 -18.54 -1.23
C SER A 57 -9.13 -17.39 -1.81
N LYS A 58 -8.91 -16.20 -1.26
CA LYS A 58 -9.22 -14.91 -1.87
C LYS A 58 -7.92 -14.24 -2.31
N CYS A 59 -7.90 -13.75 -3.53
CA CYS A 59 -6.73 -13.13 -4.13
C CYS A 59 -6.99 -11.63 -4.34
N TYR A 60 -6.04 -10.79 -3.94
CA TYR A 60 -6.23 -9.36 -3.89
C TYR A 60 -5.19 -8.60 -4.72
N TRP A 61 -5.65 -7.68 -5.54
CA TRP A 61 -4.87 -6.55 -5.98
C TRP A 61 -5.07 -5.40 -4.99
N VAL A 62 -4.02 -5.07 -4.26
CA VAL A 62 -4.04 -4.04 -3.22
C VAL A 62 -3.50 -2.72 -3.77
N GLN A 63 -4.24 -1.65 -3.55
CA GLN A 63 -3.80 -0.28 -3.84
C GLN A 63 -3.60 0.45 -2.50
N ILE A 64 -2.34 0.56 -2.04
CA ILE A 64 -2.04 1.16 -0.74
C ILE A 64 -2.50 2.62 -0.69
N LEU A 65 -2.03 3.42 -1.64
CA LEU A 65 -2.42 4.82 -1.78
C LEU A 65 -3.62 4.93 -2.73
N ALA A 66 -4.80 4.67 -2.21
CA ALA A 66 -6.06 4.80 -2.92
C ALA A 66 -6.74 6.14 -2.59
N LYS A 67 -7.46 6.70 -3.57
CA LYS A 67 -8.26 7.93 -3.36
C LYS A 67 -9.55 7.67 -2.59
N ASN A 68 -10.11 6.49 -2.72
CA ASN A 68 -11.35 6.07 -2.09
C ASN A 68 -11.17 4.72 -1.41
N SER A 69 -12.01 4.45 -0.41
CA SER A 69 -12.09 3.15 0.24
C SER A 69 -12.92 2.19 -0.61
N PHE A 70 -12.40 0.99 -0.87
CA PHE A 70 -13.11 -0.05 -1.59
C PHE A 70 -12.59 -1.46 -1.24
N ASN A 71 -13.49 -2.44 -1.35
CA ASN A 71 -13.17 -3.87 -1.32
C ASN A 71 -14.21 -4.57 -2.21
N GLU A 72 -13.86 -4.84 -3.45
CA GLU A 72 -14.80 -5.30 -4.47
C GLU A 72 -14.20 -6.39 -5.35
N LYS A 73 -15.05 -7.22 -5.94
CA LYS A 73 -14.61 -8.20 -6.93
C LYS A 73 -13.98 -7.47 -8.13
N TRP A 74 -12.86 -7.99 -8.59
CA TRP A 74 -12.25 -7.46 -9.79
C TRP A 74 -12.92 -8.06 -11.02
N PHE A 75 -13.71 -7.25 -11.68
CA PHE A 75 -14.31 -7.55 -12.98
C PHE A 75 -14.17 -6.32 -13.89
N GLY A 76 -14.23 -6.54 -15.20
CA GLY A 76 -14.18 -5.47 -16.19
C GLY A 76 -13.43 -5.87 -17.44
N GLU A 77 -13.35 -4.93 -18.37
CA GLU A 77 -12.65 -5.10 -19.62
C GLU A 77 -11.19 -4.63 -19.50
N ILE A 78 -10.26 -5.47 -19.98
CA ILE A 78 -8.85 -5.14 -20.12
C ILE A 78 -8.43 -5.52 -21.54
N ASN A 79 -7.94 -4.57 -22.32
CA ASN A 79 -7.54 -4.76 -23.73
C ASN A 79 -8.63 -5.38 -24.60
N GLY A 80 -9.90 -4.98 -24.44
CA GLY A 80 -11.03 -5.50 -25.22
C GLY A 80 -11.49 -6.90 -24.83
N LYS A 81 -11.00 -7.46 -23.71
CA LYS A 81 -11.43 -8.76 -23.18
C LYS A 81 -12.05 -8.57 -21.80
N GLU A 82 -13.17 -9.25 -21.58
CA GLU A 82 -13.79 -9.30 -20.25
C GLU A 82 -13.02 -10.25 -19.33
N TYR A 83 -12.77 -9.77 -18.12
CA TYR A 83 -12.15 -10.50 -17.04
C TYR A 83 -13.06 -10.51 -15.82
N SER A 84 -13.32 -11.69 -15.29
CA SER A 84 -14.04 -11.85 -14.04
C SER A 84 -13.61 -13.13 -13.34
N HIS A 85 -13.55 -13.10 -12.01
CA HIS A 85 -13.29 -14.27 -11.20
C HIS A 85 -13.93 -14.11 -9.82
N SER A 86 -14.61 -15.14 -9.33
CA SER A 86 -15.41 -15.05 -8.08
C SER A 86 -14.60 -14.77 -6.83
N ARG A 87 -13.30 -15.05 -6.84
CA ARG A 87 -12.39 -14.94 -5.70
C ARG A 87 -11.21 -14.00 -5.93
N VAL A 88 -11.26 -13.17 -6.99
CA VAL A 88 -10.27 -12.12 -7.24
C VAL A 88 -10.88 -10.75 -6.96
N TYR A 89 -10.19 -9.95 -6.18
CA TYR A 89 -10.67 -8.67 -5.64
C TYR A 89 -9.69 -7.54 -5.91
N LYS A 90 -10.23 -6.33 -5.97
CA LYS A 90 -9.48 -5.07 -5.78
C LYS A 90 -9.78 -4.56 -4.39
N ILE A 91 -8.77 -4.07 -3.69
CA ILE A 91 -8.91 -3.58 -2.33
C ILE A 91 -8.02 -2.36 -2.09
N SER A 92 -8.54 -1.35 -1.44
CA SER A 92 -7.78 -0.18 -0.99
C SER A 92 -6.94 -0.50 0.25
N GLY A 93 -5.90 0.30 0.49
CA GLY A 93 -4.98 0.09 1.59
C GLY A 93 -5.67 0.05 2.95
N ASP A 94 -6.60 0.98 3.22
CA ASP A 94 -7.36 1.02 4.48
C ASP A 94 -8.14 -0.29 4.73
N GLN A 95 -8.85 -0.78 3.72
CA GLN A 95 -9.61 -2.02 3.81
C GLN A 95 -8.68 -3.24 3.91
N PHE A 96 -7.53 -3.21 3.26
CA PHE A 96 -6.57 -4.31 3.33
C PHE A 96 -5.89 -4.38 4.70
N TYR A 97 -5.45 -3.25 5.26
CA TYR A 97 -4.92 -3.22 6.63
C TYR A 97 -5.96 -3.65 7.66
N LYS A 98 -7.22 -3.20 7.53
CA LYS A 98 -8.35 -3.68 8.33
C LYS A 98 -8.52 -5.19 8.22
N LEU A 99 -8.47 -5.75 7.00
CA LEU A 99 -8.61 -7.19 6.75
C LEU A 99 -7.53 -8.00 7.47
N LEU A 100 -6.27 -7.55 7.44
CA LEU A 100 -5.15 -8.26 8.03
C LEU A 100 -5.06 -8.13 9.55
N SER A 101 -5.39 -6.95 10.10
CA SER A 101 -5.18 -6.62 11.51
C SER A 101 -6.45 -6.69 12.36
N GLY A 102 -7.63 -6.68 11.75
CA GLY A 102 -8.90 -6.51 12.44
C GLY A 102 -9.17 -5.08 12.95
N ASN A 103 -8.25 -4.13 12.72
CA ASN A 103 -8.35 -2.75 13.16
C ASN A 103 -8.77 -1.83 12.01
N GLU A 104 -9.89 -1.13 12.16
CA GLU A 104 -10.43 -0.21 11.15
C GLU A 104 -9.53 1.00 10.89
N ASN A 105 -8.72 1.39 11.87
CA ASN A 105 -7.84 2.55 11.81
C ASN A 105 -6.38 2.18 11.51
N ALA A 106 -6.07 0.92 11.20
CA ALA A 106 -4.69 0.44 11.10
C ALA A 106 -3.83 1.22 10.10
N LEU A 107 -4.37 1.59 8.94
CA LEU A 107 -3.63 2.40 7.96
C LEU A 107 -3.37 3.82 8.48
N PHE A 108 -4.36 4.42 9.12
CA PHE A 108 -4.24 5.76 9.71
C PHE A 108 -3.22 5.79 10.86
N GLU A 109 -3.27 4.79 11.74
CA GLU A 109 -2.30 4.64 12.84
C GLU A 109 -0.88 4.43 12.29
N LEU A 110 -0.73 3.66 11.21
CA LEU A 110 0.55 3.49 10.52
C LEU A 110 1.10 4.84 10.02
N TYR A 111 0.27 5.65 9.39
CA TYR A 111 0.69 6.97 8.91
C TYR A 111 1.11 7.91 10.04
N LYS A 112 0.46 7.84 11.19
CA LYS A 112 0.86 8.62 12.38
C LYS A 112 2.24 8.23 12.91
N ILE A 113 2.54 6.94 12.89
CA ILE A 113 3.79 6.41 13.48
C ILE A 113 4.95 6.49 12.49
N LEU A 114 4.67 6.40 11.18
CA LEU A 114 5.69 6.29 10.15
C LEU A 114 6.76 7.41 10.17
N PRO A 115 6.41 8.70 10.33
CA PRO A 115 7.40 9.76 10.43
C PRO A 115 8.36 9.60 11.62
N GLU A 116 7.84 9.19 12.77
CA GLU A 116 8.64 8.95 13.98
C GLU A 116 9.56 7.75 13.80
N ALA A 117 9.06 6.66 13.24
CA ALA A 117 9.86 5.47 12.96
C ALA A 117 10.99 5.77 11.96
N ILE A 118 10.76 6.60 10.95
CA ILE A 118 11.78 7.07 10.01
C ILE A 118 12.83 7.93 10.73
N LEU A 119 12.40 8.84 11.60
CA LEU A 119 13.32 9.66 12.39
C LEU A 119 14.22 8.81 13.29
N ASP A 120 13.67 7.85 14.00
CA ASP A 120 14.41 6.97 14.88
C ASP A 120 15.41 6.11 14.10
N TYR A 121 15.01 5.61 12.93
CA TYR A 121 15.92 4.89 12.04
C TYR A 121 17.09 5.78 11.59
N LEU A 122 16.81 7.02 11.15
CA LEU A 122 17.83 7.97 10.67
C LEU A 122 18.79 8.41 11.78
N LYS A 123 18.32 8.59 13.02
CA LYS A 123 19.17 8.92 14.17
C LYS A 123 20.14 7.80 14.52
N ASN A 124 19.73 6.55 14.29
CA ASN A 124 20.55 5.37 14.59
C ASN A 124 21.51 5.00 13.43
N GLN A 125 21.36 5.59 12.26
CA GLN A 125 22.32 5.52 11.18
C GLN A 125 23.26 6.73 11.36
N GLU A 126 24.53 6.53 11.70
CA GLU A 126 25.54 7.59 11.71
C GLU A 126 25.50 8.29 10.35
N SER A 127 25.01 9.52 10.35
CA SER A 127 24.65 10.28 9.16
C SER A 127 25.87 10.69 8.36
N GLU A 128 26.24 9.94 7.36
CA GLU A 128 27.07 10.44 6.27
C GLU A 128 26.22 11.26 5.30
N ASN A 129 26.45 12.59 5.34
CA ASN A 129 26.20 13.57 4.28
C ASN A 129 24.78 13.82 3.76
N PHE A 130 23.96 14.53 4.54
CA PHE A 130 22.92 15.39 3.99
C PHE A 130 23.49 16.80 3.74
N GLN A 131 24.36 16.98 2.75
CA GLN A 131 24.87 18.29 2.38
C GLN A 131 24.15 18.82 1.13
N ASN A 132 23.55 20.01 1.28
CA ASN A 132 23.08 20.94 0.22
C ASN A 132 22.13 20.35 -0.83
N ASN A 133 20.90 20.06 -0.41
CA ASN A 133 19.82 19.75 -1.36
C ASN A 133 18.79 20.89 -1.34
N SER A 134 18.59 21.59 -2.48
CA SER A 134 17.61 22.68 -2.61
C SER A 134 16.19 22.24 -2.24
N ALA A 135 15.82 21.00 -2.55
CA ALA A 135 14.53 20.41 -2.16
C ALA A 135 14.37 20.34 -0.64
N LEU A 136 15.45 20.02 0.10
CA LEU A 136 15.40 19.98 1.57
C LEU A 136 15.17 21.39 2.16
N GLU A 137 15.74 22.44 1.55
CA GLU A 137 15.51 23.82 1.99
C GLU A 137 14.08 24.29 1.71
N GLU A 138 13.48 23.92 0.57
CA GLU A 138 12.07 24.17 0.29
C GLU A 138 11.15 23.47 1.30
N ILE A 139 11.43 22.21 1.62
CA ILE A 139 10.67 21.46 2.63
C ILE A 139 10.80 22.09 4.01
N LYS A 140 12.00 22.54 4.41
CA LYS A 140 12.20 23.26 5.67
C LYS A 140 11.40 24.56 5.73
N LEU A 141 11.31 25.29 4.62
CA LEU A 141 10.51 26.51 4.53
C LEU A 141 9.01 26.22 4.62
N SER A 142 8.54 25.19 3.93
CA SER A 142 7.15 24.73 3.98
C SER A 142 6.77 24.25 5.39
N SER A 143 7.63 23.45 6.02
CA SER A 143 7.50 22.98 7.40
C SER A 143 7.34 24.14 8.40
N LYS A 144 8.14 25.20 8.27
CA LYS A 144 8.02 26.39 9.12
C LYS A 144 6.70 27.14 8.90
N LYS A 145 6.22 27.22 7.67
CA LYS A 145 4.95 27.90 7.35
C LYS A 145 3.74 27.13 7.86
N SER A 146 3.74 25.81 7.73
CA SER A 146 2.65 24.91 8.14
C SER A 146 2.67 24.56 9.62
N ASN A 147 3.74 24.91 10.34
CA ASN A 147 4.01 24.50 11.74
C ASN A 147 4.06 22.98 11.93
N ARG A 148 4.42 22.23 10.88
CA ARG A 148 4.65 20.79 10.92
C ARG A 148 6.14 20.50 11.02
N ASN A 149 6.52 19.36 11.59
CA ASN A 149 7.90 18.91 11.49
C ASN A 149 8.23 18.51 10.04
N ILE A 150 9.51 18.50 9.67
CA ILE A 150 9.98 18.28 8.29
C ILE A 150 9.45 16.96 7.69
N LEU A 151 9.40 15.88 8.48
CA LEU A 151 8.93 14.58 7.99
C LEU A 151 7.43 14.55 7.77
N ASN A 152 6.67 15.17 8.67
CA ASN A 152 5.22 15.32 8.49
C ASN A 152 4.91 16.18 7.25
N GLU A 153 5.71 17.21 7.00
CA GLU A 153 5.55 18.05 5.81
C GLU A 153 5.85 17.26 4.52
N ILE A 154 6.95 16.50 4.46
CA ILE A 154 7.26 15.61 3.32
C ILE A 154 6.12 14.62 3.10
N THR A 155 5.63 14.01 4.16
CA THR A 155 4.54 13.04 4.10
C THR A 155 3.27 13.70 3.57
N PHE A 156 2.90 14.85 4.11
CA PHE A 156 1.71 15.59 3.72
C PHE A 156 1.78 16.04 2.25
N GLU A 157 2.86 16.67 1.81
CA GLU A 157 3.02 17.12 0.42
C GLU A 157 2.92 15.97 -0.59
N ASN A 158 3.43 14.78 -0.24
CA ASN A 158 3.41 13.64 -1.15
C ASN A 158 2.10 12.85 -1.13
N TYR A 159 1.36 12.86 -0.03
CA TYR A 159 0.27 11.91 0.20
C TYR A 159 -1.06 12.54 0.59
N SER A 160 -1.16 13.87 0.75
CA SER A 160 -2.39 14.58 1.17
C SER A 160 -3.63 14.30 0.32
N TYR A 161 -3.44 13.83 -0.93
CA TYR A 161 -4.53 13.50 -1.86
C TYR A 161 -5.07 12.08 -1.69
N TYR A 162 -4.49 11.28 -0.79
CA TYR A 162 -4.87 9.89 -0.60
C TYR A 162 -5.67 9.70 0.67
N LEU A 163 -6.45 8.64 0.66
CA LEU A 163 -7.32 8.26 1.77
C LEU A 163 -6.55 8.14 3.10
N GLY A 164 -7.06 8.77 4.14
CA GLY A 164 -6.53 8.71 5.49
C GLY A 164 -5.58 9.85 5.86
N PHE A 165 -5.07 10.63 4.90
CA PHE A 165 -4.20 11.78 5.18
C PHE A 165 -4.96 13.04 5.61
N ASP A 166 -6.21 13.18 5.21
CA ASP A 166 -7.13 14.21 5.66
C ASP A 166 -7.40 14.20 7.18
N LYS A 167 -7.06 13.09 7.84
CA LYS A 167 -7.23 12.89 9.28
C LYS A 167 -5.94 13.06 10.09
N LEU A 168 -4.84 13.46 9.44
CA LEU A 168 -3.52 13.63 10.08
C LEU A 168 -3.24 15.07 10.51
N GLU A 169 -4.23 15.96 10.50
CA GLU A 169 -4.15 17.34 11.01
C GLU A 169 -4.13 17.40 12.53
#